data_1e4140438d8c4245791bae88774e712f
#
_entry.id   1e4140438d8c4245791bae88774e712f
#
_cell.length_a   1.000
_cell.length_b   1.000
_cell.length_c   1.000
_cell.angle_alpha   90.00
_cell.angle_beta   90.00
_cell.angle_gamma   90.00
#
_symmetry.space_group_name_H-M   'P 1'
#
loop_
_entity.id
_entity.type
_entity.pdbx_description
1 polymer ?
#
loop_
_entity_poly.entity_id
_entity_poly.type
_entity_poly.pdbx_seq_one_letter_code
_entity_poly.pdbx_strand_id
1 'polypeptide(L)'
;IMIVEESIKSAVSSIKPNGIRSFLTALAIIIGTAAVITVIGIGSSAEKALEASIDDLGPRTLSIFPSQRKRGGVSQGFNPLVIKDAEALAENKEHNWMIAPAMNGNRQIKFGNSNISGNINGYLPINFKVRGFEIGQGRIFTEKENLGRKRVIIIGSKVPGELKTSARQLLNNEILVAGTSYKVIGILKEEGSTGWQNPDDDLYVPLLTASQRIFGTDRLGWINVGISNETNVDYVMMTIEQILRQKHDIGPGGDNDFRINDWSQYSDLRRQATGIFTALIAGIAGISLIVGGIGVMNIMLVSVTERT
;
A
#
# COMPACT_ATOMS: atom_id res chain seq x y z
N ILE A 1 -40.16 -41.44 -8.25
CA ILE A 1 -38.79 -41.94 -8.55
C ILE A 1 -38.78 -42.53 -9.99
N MET A 2 -39.75 -43.40 -10.39
CA MET A 2 -39.85 -44.01 -11.73
C MET A 2 -39.89 -42.98 -12.89
N ILE A 3 -40.63 -41.87 -12.73
CA ILE A 3 -40.79 -40.85 -13.79
C ILE A 3 -39.45 -40.15 -14.08
N VAL A 4 -38.63 -39.86 -13.08
CA VAL A 4 -37.30 -39.25 -13.24
C VAL A 4 -36.33 -40.17 -13.92
N GLU A 5 -36.36 -41.47 -13.62
CA GLU A 5 -35.49 -42.46 -14.20
C GLU A 5 -35.82 -42.71 -15.69
N GLU A 6 -37.11 -42.73 -16.04
CA GLU A 6 -37.58 -42.83 -17.42
C GLU A 6 -37.25 -41.56 -18.24
N SER A 7 -37.37 -40.38 -17.61
CA SER A 7 -37.00 -39.10 -18.23
C SER A 7 -35.52 -39.04 -18.50
N ILE A 8 -34.66 -39.52 -17.57
CA ILE A 8 -33.19 -39.57 -17.78
C ILE A 8 -32.82 -40.58 -18.89
N LYS A 9 -33.44 -41.76 -18.89
CA LYS A 9 -33.20 -42.77 -19.96
C LYS A 9 -33.64 -42.22 -21.33
N SER A 10 -34.78 -41.54 -21.42
CA SER A 10 -35.25 -40.92 -22.63
C SER A 10 -34.31 -39.80 -23.12
N ALA A 11 -33.80 -38.96 -22.19
CA ALA A 11 -32.85 -37.90 -22.50
C ALA A 11 -31.53 -38.50 -23.04
N VAL A 12 -30.97 -39.53 -22.39
CA VAL A 12 -29.74 -40.19 -22.81
C VAL A 12 -29.92 -40.91 -24.18
N SER A 13 -31.05 -41.52 -24.42
CA SER A 13 -31.36 -42.16 -25.74
C SER A 13 -31.48 -41.16 -26.87
N SER A 14 -31.92 -39.93 -26.58
CA SER A 14 -32.01 -38.83 -27.55
C SER A 14 -30.65 -38.19 -27.90
N ILE A 15 -29.66 -38.32 -27.00
CA ILE A 15 -28.29 -37.80 -27.20
C ILE A 15 -27.44 -38.77 -28.09
N LYS A 16 -27.64 -40.07 -27.94
CA LYS A 16 -26.84 -41.11 -28.66
C LYS A 16 -26.80 -40.97 -30.19
N PRO A 17 -27.88 -40.66 -30.93
CA PRO A 17 -27.85 -40.56 -32.38
C PRO A 17 -27.01 -39.38 -32.92
N ASN A 18 -26.86 -38.32 -32.11
CA ASN A 18 -26.14 -37.09 -32.48
C ASN A 18 -25.01 -36.77 -31.47
N GLY A 19 -24.24 -37.77 -31.04
CA GLY A 19 -23.28 -37.65 -29.95
C GLY A 19 -22.23 -36.53 -30.10
N ILE A 20 -21.68 -36.37 -31.33
CA ILE A 20 -20.70 -35.33 -31.61
C ILE A 20 -21.31 -33.93 -31.47
N ARG A 21 -22.55 -33.71 -31.95
CA ARG A 21 -23.26 -32.43 -31.87
C ARG A 21 -23.56 -32.10 -30.42
N SER A 22 -24.08 -33.05 -29.67
CA SER A 22 -24.39 -32.87 -28.24
C SER A 22 -23.15 -32.60 -27.39
N PHE A 23 -22.03 -33.27 -27.72
CA PHE A 23 -20.75 -33.02 -27.07
C PHE A 23 -20.22 -31.60 -27.36
N LEU A 24 -20.25 -31.16 -28.62
CA LEU A 24 -19.80 -29.80 -28.97
C LEU A 24 -20.65 -28.69 -28.33
N THR A 25 -21.98 -28.89 -28.23
CA THR A 25 -22.85 -27.94 -27.54
C THR A 25 -22.59 -27.88 -26.04
N ALA A 26 -22.46 -29.04 -25.40
CA ALA A 26 -22.13 -29.11 -23.97
C ALA A 26 -20.77 -28.47 -23.71
N LEU A 27 -19.78 -28.73 -24.55
CA LEU A 27 -18.45 -28.14 -24.44
C LEU A 27 -18.49 -26.62 -24.58
N ALA A 28 -19.23 -26.09 -25.54
CA ALA A 28 -19.38 -24.64 -25.73
C ALA A 28 -20.02 -23.93 -24.48
N ILE A 29 -21.05 -24.56 -23.89
CA ILE A 29 -21.68 -24.06 -22.67
C ILE A 29 -20.72 -24.13 -21.49
N ILE A 30 -19.99 -25.25 -21.32
CA ILE A 30 -19.03 -25.42 -20.22
C ILE A 30 -17.91 -24.39 -20.34
N ILE A 31 -17.35 -24.21 -21.53
CA ILE A 31 -16.28 -23.21 -21.75
C ILE A 31 -16.82 -21.79 -21.45
N GLY A 32 -18.00 -21.45 -21.97
CA GLY A 32 -18.62 -20.13 -21.75
C GLY A 32 -18.88 -19.84 -20.28
N THR A 33 -19.50 -20.78 -19.56
CA THR A 33 -19.80 -20.60 -18.13
C THR A 33 -18.53 -20.64 -17.27
N ALA A 34 -17.58 -21.50 -17.56
CA ALA A 34 -16.29 -21.55 -16.86
C ALA A 34 -15.50 -20.24 -17.04
N ALA A 35 -15.48 -19.69 -18.25
CA ALA A 35 -14.85 -18.40 -18.53
C ALA A 35 -15.50 -17.27 -17.69
N VAL A 36 -16.83 -17.18 -17.65
CA VAL A 36 -17.54 -16.17 -16.84
C VAL A 36 -17.23 -16.31 -15.35
N ILE A 37 -17.32 -17.53 -14.80
CA ILE A 37 -17.05 -17.78 -13.39
C ILE A 37 -15.59 -17.43 -13.03
N THR A 38 -14.64 -17.84 -13.86
CA THR A 38 -13.21 -17.57 -13.64
C THR A 38 -12.94 -16.07 -13.63
N VAL A 39 -13.53 -15.34 -14.57
CA VAL A 39 -13.36 -13.90 -14.70
C VAL A 39 -13.95 -13.13 -13.52
N ILE A 40 -15.19 -13.46 -13.11
CA ILE A 40 -15.81 -12.86 -11.94
C ILE A 40 -14.99 -13.19 -10.69
N GLY A 41 -14.52 -14.43 -10.56
CA GLY A 41 -13.67 -14.86 -9.45
C GLY A 41 -12.35 -14.10 -9.37
N ILE A 42 -11.65 -13.91 -10.50
CA ILE A 42 -10.40 -13.13 -10.55
C ILE A 42 -10.69 -11.65 -10.23
N GLY A 43 -11.75 -11.08 -10.84
CA GLY A 43 -12.13 -9.68 -10.60
C GLY A 43 -12.45 -9.40 -9.13
N SER A 44 -13.29 -10.21 -8.51
CA SER A 44 -13.65 -10.05 -7.09
C SER A 44 -12.48 -10.32 -6.14
N SER A 45 -11.57 -11.22 -6.49
CA SER A 45 -10.36 -11.47 -5.70
C SER A 45 -9.39 -10.31 -5.79
N ALA A 46 -9.22 -9.72 -6.99
CA ALA A 46 -8.40 -8.53 -7.19
C ALA A 46 -8.97 -7.31 -6.44
N GLU A 47 -10.30 -7.14 -6.44
CA GLU A 47 -10.97 -6.07 -5.70
C GLU A 47 -10.78 -6.22 -4.19
N LYS A 48 -10.98 -7.41 -3.64
CA LYS A 48 -10.75 -7.69 -2.21
C LYS A 48 -9.28 -7.53 -1.80
N ALA A 49 -8.35 -7.98 -2.63
CA ALA A 49 -6.92 -7.79 -2.37
C ALA A 49 -6.54 -6.29 -2.38
N LEU A 50 -7.18 -5.51 -3.25
CA LEU A 50 -7.00 -4.06 -3.30
C LEU A 50 -7.62 -3.36 -2.08
N GLU A 51 -8.85 -3.75 -1.68
CA GLU A 51 -9.50 -3.22 -0.46
C GLU A 51 -8.67 -3.52 0.79
N ALA A 52 -8.21 -4.75 0.96
CA ALA A 52 -7.33 -5.12 2.07
C ALA A 52 -6.05 -4.27 2.07
N SER A 53 -5.42 -4.05 0.91
CA SER A 53 -4.23 -3.20 0.79
C SER A 53 -4.51 -1.72 1.09
N ILE A 54 -5.74 -1.25 0.97
CA ILE A 54 -6.14 0.13 1.27
C ILE A 54 -6.49 0.29 2.75
N ASP A 55 -7.16 -0.69 3.34
CA ASP A 55 -7.46 -0.69 4.78
C ASP A 55 -6.18 -0.77 5.62
N ASP A 56 -5.15 -1.46 5.14
CA ASP A 56 -3.82 -1.53 5.75
C ASP A 56 -3.02 -0.21 5.64
N LEU A 57 -3.41 0.73 4.76
CA LEU A 57 -2.72 2.02 4.62
C LEU A 57 -2.96 2.99 5.79
N GLY A 58 -3.82 2.65 6.73
CA GLY A 58 -4.16 3.52 7.86
C GLY A 58 -5.02 4.72 7.45
N PRO A 59 -5.03 5.81 8.24
CA PRO A 59 -5.81 7.00 7.93
C PRO A 59 -5.35 7.63 6.63
N ARG A 60 -6.27 8.33 5.94
CA ARG A 60 -5.94 9.09 4.73
C ARG A 60 -4.73 9.97 4.98
N THR A 61 -3.68 9.82 4.17
CA THR A 61 -2.38 10.44 4.44
C THR A 61 -1.97 11.37 3.31
N LEU A 62 -1.67 12.61 3.66
CA LEU A 62 -0.97 13.56 2.81
C LEU A 62 0.52 13.52 3.14
N SER A 63 1.37 13.54 2.13
CA SER A 63 2.83 13.55 2.33
C SER A 63 3.42 14.83 1.78
N ILE A 64 4.18 15.52 2.60
CA ILE A 64 4.88 16.75 2.28
C ILE A 64 6.34 16.41 2.07
N PHE A 65 6.86 16.72 0.89
CA PHE A 65 8.26 16.51 0.52
C PHE A 65 8.95 17.84 0.27
N PRO A 66 10.24 17.96 0.57
CA PRO A 66 11.01 19.11 0.16
C PRO A 66 11.11 19.18 -1.37
N SER A 67 11.09 20.38 -1.91
CA SER A 67 11.21 20.63 -3.34
C SER A 67 12.22 21.76 -3.60
N GLN A 68 12.76 21.81 -4.79
CA GLN A 68 13.63 22.94 -5.17
C GLN A 68 12.76 24.14 -5.58
N ARG A 69 13.04 25.28 -4.98
CA ARG A 69 12.42 26.55 -5.38
C ARG A 69 12.99 26.97 -6.73
N LYS A 70 12.11 27.14 -7.70
CA LYS A 70 12.47 27.68 -9.03
C LYS A 70 11.99 29.12 -9.11
N ARG A 71 12.87 30.06 -9.45
CA ARG A 71 12.48 31.43 -9.74
C ARG A 71 13.02 31.79 -11.12
N GLY A 72 12.11 32.03 -12.08
CA GLY A 72 12.51 32.34 -13.45
C GLY A 72 13.34 31.29 -14.17
N GLY A 73 13.11 29.98 -13.84
CA GLY A 73 13.87 28.86 -14.42
C GLY A 73 15.23 28.57 -13.73
N VAL A 74 15.65 29.40 -12.79
CA VAL A 74 16.90 29.19 -12.03
C VAL A 74 16.58 28.59 -10.66
N SER A 75 17.24 27.49 -10.30
CA SER A 75 17.12 26.86 -8.98
C SER A 75 17.73 27.78 -7.91
N GLN A 76 16.93 28.32 -7.03
CA GLN A 76 17.36 29.17 -5.92
C GLN A 76 17.54 28.33 -4.64
N GLY A 77 18.51 27.45 -4.64
CA GLY A 77 18.85 26.71 -3.44
C GLY A 77 17.80 25.66 -3.03
N PHE A 78 18.21 24.74 -2.18
CA PHE A 78 17.37 23.72 -1.57
C PHE A 78 17.05 24.19 -0.14
N ASN A 79 15.80 24.52 0.14
CA ASN A 79 15.33 24.76 1.51
C ASN A 79 14.73 23.47 2.03
N PRO A 80 15.41 22.77 2.94
CA PRO A 80 14.91 21.49 3.45
C PRO A 80 13.74 21.71 4.41
N LEU A 81 12.80 20.78 4.45
CA LEU A 81 11.88 20.66 5.57
C LEU A 81 12.66 20.35 6.85
N VAL A 82 12.28 20.96 7.95
CA VAL A 82 12.93 20.77 9.26
C VAL A 82 11.92 20.37 10.34
N ILE A 83 12.42 19.90 11.49
CA ILE A 83 11.57 19.47 12.61
C ILE A 83 10.60 20.59 13.03
N LYS A 84 11.04 21.86 13.00
CA LYS A 84 10.21 23.02 13.33
C LYS A 84 9.00 23.22 12.42
N ASP A 85 9.06 22.75 11.18
CA ASP A 85 7.91 22.81 10.26
C ASP A 85 6.83 21.81 10.67
N ALA A 86 7.23 20.62 11.09
CA ALA A 86 6.30 19.64 11.67
C ALA A 86 5.69 20.14 12.99
N GLU A 87 6.47 20.82 13.83
CA GLU A 87 5.97 21.44 15.05
C GLU A 87 4.94 22.53 14.73
N ALA A 88 5.20 23.40 13.75
CA ALA A 88 4.26 24.43 13.32
C ALA A 88 2.93 23.85 12.79
N LEU A 89 3.00 22.74 12.06
CA LEU A 89 1.78 22.02 11.63
C LEU A 89 1.03 21.41 12.83
N ALA A 90 1.75 20.89 13.84
CA ALA A 90 1.17 20.30 15.03
C ALA A 90 0.55 21.34 16.00
N GLU A 91 1.01 22.58 15.97
CA GLU A 91 0.46 23.69 16.76
C GLU A 91 -0.94 24.12 16.28
N ASN A 92 -1.33 23.79 15.06
CA ASN A 92 -2.66 24.05 14.53
C ASN A 92 -3.69 23.09 15.15
N LYS A 93 -4.23 23.48 16.32
CA LYS A 93 -5.17 22.66 17.09
C LYS A 93 -6.60 22.62 16.53
N GLU A 94 -6.92 23.43 15.52
CA GLU A 94 -8.26 23.46 14.90
C GLU A 94 -8.60 22.15 14.20
N HIS A 95 -7.59 21.35 13.86
CA HIS A 95 -7.75 20.11 13.14
C HIS A 95 -7.02 18.98 13.90
N ASN A 96 -7.71 17.88 14.11
CA ASN A 96 -7.16 16.68 14.76
C ASN A 96 -6.23 15.90 13.78
N TRP A 97 -5.22 16.60 13.25
CA TRP A 97 -4.23 16.00 12.34
C TRP A 97 -3.19 15.19 13.10
N MET A 98 -2.81 14.08 12.50
CA MET A 98 -1.70 13.27 12.98
C MET A 98 -0.43 13.67 12.23
N ILE A 99 0.38 14.53 12.81
CA ILE A 99 1.63 14.99 12.19
C ILE A 99 2.74 14.00 12.48
N ALA A 100 3.26 13.37 11.42
CA ALA A 100 4.23 12.29 11.48
C ALA A 100 5.47 12.63 10.65
N PRO A 101 6.38 13.47 11.18
CA PRO A 101 7.65 13.80 10.52
C PRO A 101 8.55 12.57 10.44
N ALA A 102 9.35 12.52 9.38
CA ALA A 102 10.31 11.45 9.16
C ALA A 102 11.61 11.99 8.58
N MET A 103 12.71 11.46 9.05
CA MET A 103 14.01 11.60 8.41
C MET A 103 14.57 10.22 8.10
N ASN A 104 15.36 10.12 7.03
CA ASN A 104 15.92 8.84 6.63
C ASN A 104 17.35 8.98 6.08
N GLY A 105 18.06 7.88 6.09
CA GLY A 105 19.38 7.79 5.47
C GLY A 105 20.01 6.45 5.73
N ASN A 106 20.87 6.03 4.81
CA ASN A 106 21.60 4.78 4.92
C ASN A 106 22.74 4.89 5.92
N ARG A 107 22.87 3.87 6.77
CA ARG A 107 23.98 3.72 7.73
C ARG A 107 24.42 2.26 7.80
N GLN A 108 25.66 2.11 8.21
CA GLN A 108 26.23 0.80 8.49
C GLN A 108 25.67 0.25 9.81
N ILE A 109 25.21 -0.99 9.77
CA ILE A 109 24.64 -1.71 10.90
C ILE A 109 25.48 -2.96 11.13
N LYS A 110 25.89 -3.19 12.38
CA LYS A 110 26.71 -4.34 12.75
C LYS A 110 26.12 -5.08 13.94
N PHE A 111 26.10 -6.40 13.82
CA PHE A 111 25.77 -7.31 14.91
C PHE A 111 26.71 -8.53 14.85
N GLY A 112 27.49 -8.74 15.92
CA GLY A 112 28.51 -9.79 15.92
C GLY A 112 29.50 -9.61 14.75
N ASN A 113 29.60 -10.63 13.91
CA ASN A 113 30.46 -10.60 12.72
C ASN A 113 29.73 -10.15 11.45
N SER A 114 28.41 -9.92 11.51
CA SER A 114 27.62 -9.46 10.38
C SER A 114 27.60 -7.95 10.28
N ASN A 115 27.65 -7.45 9.04
CA ASN A 115 27.70 -6.03 8.73
C ASN A 115 26.87 -5.78 7.46
N ILE A 116 25.85 -4.96 7.56
CA ILE A 116 24.96 -4.59 6.47
C ILE A 116 24.85 -3.08 6.35
N SER A 117 24.44 -2.61 5.18
CA SER A 117 24.00 -1.22 5.00
C SER A 117 22.46 -1.21 5.01
N GLY A 118 21.87 -0.47 5.95
CA GLY A 118 20.42 -0.39 6.09
C GLY A 118 19.94 1.05 6.14
N ASN A 119 18.70 1.24 5.76
CA ASN A 119 18.03 2.52 5.83
C ASN A 119 17.51 2.75 7.25
N ILE A 120 17.95 3.84 7.88
CA ILE A 120 17.53 4.24 9.22
C ILE A 120 16.49 5.34 9.08
N ASN A 121 15.32 5.11 9.67
CA ASN A 121 14.23 6.06 9.72
C ASN A 121 14.13 6.65 11.15
N GLY A 122 14.21 7.97 11.26
CA GLY A 122 13.92 8.70 12.49
C GLY A 122 12.42 9.02 12.54
N TYR A 123 11.69 8.40 13.47
CA TYR A 123 10.24 8.48 13.59
C TYR A 123 9.80 8.98 14.96
N LEU A 124 8.59 9.56 15.01
CA LEU A 124 7.79 9.69 16.23
C LEU A 124 6.93 8.42 16.43
N PRO A 125 6.44 8.13 17.64
CA PRO A 125 5.52 7.00 17.85
C PRO A 125 4.28 7.05 16.96
N ILE A 126 3.79 8.26 16.64
CA ILE A 126 2.62 8.47 15.79
C ILE A 126 2.83 7.98 14.35
N ASN A 127 4.08 7.93 13.85
CA ASN A 127 4.39 7.48 12.51
C ASN A 127 3.95 6.02 12.28
N PHE A 128 4.09 5.16 13.29
CA PHE A 128 3.66 3.76 13.19
C PHE A 128 2.15 3.67 12.99
N LYS A 129 1.37 4.51 13.69
CA LYS A 129 -0.08 4.57 13.54
C LYS A 129 -0.50 5.13 12.19
N VAL A 130 0.13 6.21 11.73
CA VAL A 130 -0.18 6.86 10.44
C VAL A 130 0.17 5.94 9.26
N ARG A 131 1.21 5.12 9.43
CA ARG A 131 1.66 4.15 8.42
C ARG A 131 0.98 2.79 8.52
N GLY A 132 0.18 2.53 9.56
CA GLY A 132 -0.46 1.24 9.79
C GLY A 132 0.51 0.12 10.22
N PHE A 133 1.75 0.46 10.64
CA PHE A 133 2.75 -0.55 11.00
C PHE A 133 2.44 -1.27 12.31
N GLU A 134 2.44 -2.59 12.26
CA GLU A 134 2.23 -3.46 13.41
C GLU A 134 3.55 -4.01 13.98
N ILE A 135 3.58 -4.17 15.30
CA ILE A 135 4.71 -4.84 15.98
C ILE A 135 4.44 -6.34 16.07
N GLY A 136 5.35 -7.12 15.47
CA GLY A 136 5.32 -8.57 15.57
C GLY A 136 5.87 -9.08 16.91
N GLN A 137 6.95 -8.47 17.42
CA GLN A 137 7.58 -8.80 18.69
C GLN A 137 8.10 -7.55 19.40
N GLY A 138 7.95 -7.49 20.73
CA GLY A 138 8.41 -6.35 21.51
C GLY A 138 7.42 -5.20 21.56
N ARG A 139 7.89 -3.95 21.43
CA ARG A 139 7.05 -2.75 21.54
C ARG A 139 7.59 -1.58 20.71
N ILE A 140 6.73 -0.60 20.48
CA ILE A 140 7.10 0.71 19.93
C ILE A 140 7.79 1.55 21.04
N PHE A 141 8.71 2.44 20.65
CA PHE A 141 9.26 3.43 21.59
C PHE A 141 8.20 4.48 21.94
N THR A 142 8.35 5.04 23.15
CA THR A 142 7.43 6.04 23.70
C THR A 142 7.89 7.46 23.36
N GLU A 143 6.98 8.45 23.52
CA GLU A 143 7.35 9.86 23.38
C GLU A 143 8.40 10.28 24.42
N LYS A 144 8.37 9.73 25.64
CA LYS A 144 9.41 9.96 26.66
C LYS A 144 10.79 9.47 26.20
N GLU A 145 10.84 8.36 25.44
CA GLU A 145 12.08 7.85 24.88
C GLU A 145 12.59 8.71 23.73
N ASN A 146 11.69 9.28 22.93
CA ASN A 146 12.02 10.27 21.91
C ASN A 146 12.59 11.55 22.52
N LEU A 147 11.87 12.18 23.45
CA LEU A 147 12.32 13.38 24.15
C LEU A 147 13.62 13.15 24.94
N GLY A 148 13.76 11.98 25.55
CA GLY A 148 14.97 11.57 26.27
C GLY A 148 16.12 11.12 25.35
N ARG A 149 15.93 11.15 24.02
CA ARG A 149 16.94 10.74 23.01
C ARG A 149 17.54 9.37 23.31
N LYS A 150 16.68 8.42 23.71
CA LYS A 150 17.11 7.08 24.10
C LYS A 150 17.63 6.31 22.88
N ARG A 151 18.68 5.51 23.08
CA ARG A 151 19.29 4.66 22.07
C ARG A 151 18.51 3.34 21.97
N VAL A 152 17.27 3.43 21.48
CA VAL A 152 16.40 2.29 21.21
C VAL A 152 16.12 2.23 19.72
N ILE A 153 15.90 1.03 19.22
CA ILE A 153 15.66 0.79 17.79
C ILE A 153 14.62 -0.31 17.60
N ILE A 154 13.79 -0.12 16.58
CA ILE A 154 12.87 -1.13 16.06
C ILE A 154 13.41 -1.55 14.70
N ILE A 155 13.34 -2.80 14.37
CA ILE A 155 13.87 -3.36 13.11
C ILE A 155 12.75 -3.98 12.30
N GLY A 156 12.87 -3.92 10.98
CA GLY A 156 11.99 -4.60 10.05
C GLY A 156 12.08 -6.11 10.17
N SER A 157 11.07 -6.81 9.66
CA SER A 157 10.92 -8.27 9.80
C SER A 157 12.04 -9.07 9.13
N LYS A 158 12.67 -8.54 8.05
CA LYS A 158 13.73 -9.21 7.29
C LYS A 158 15.15 -8.91 7.79
N VAL A 159 15.34 -7.83 8.54
CA VAL A 159 16.66 -7.42 9.08
C VAL A 159 17.36 -8.53 9.86
N PRO A 160 16.67 -9.36 10.70
CA PRO A 160 17.34 -10.49 11.37
C PRO A 160 18.00 -11.47 10.39
N GLY A 161 17.30 -11.78 9.27
CA GLY A 161 17.85 -12.66 8.23
C GLY A 161 19.09 -12.08 7.54
N GLU A 162 19.10 -10.79 7.25
CA GLU A 162 20.23 -10.08 6.65
C GLU A 162 21.45 -10.06 7.60
N LEU A 163 21.20 -9.92 8.91
CA LEU A 163 22.23 -10.01 9.94
C LEU A 163 22.65 -11.45 10.28
N LYS A 164 22.11 -12.45 9.55
CA LYS A 164 22.39 -13.89 9.73
C LYS A 164 22.12 -14.36 11.16
N THR A 165 21.04 -13.88 11.76
CA THR A 165 20.67 -14.16 13.14
C THR A 165 19.15 -14.33 13.26
N SER A 166 18.64 -14.69 14.43
CA SER A 166 17.23 -14.83 14.68
C SER A 166 16.63 -13.58 15.37
N ALA A 167 15.32 -13.35 15.15
CA ALA A 167 14.59 -12.28 15.82
C ALA A 167 14.72 -12.33 17.36
N ARG A 168 14.72 -13.53 17.95
CA ARG A 168 14.89 -13.74 19.40
C ARG A 168 16.26 -13.32 19.91
N GLN A 169 17.31 -13.48 19.09
CA GLN A 169 18.66 -13.09 19.46
C GLN A 169 18.87 -11.58 19.36
N LEU A 170 18.14 -10.89 18.49
CA LEU A 170 18.23 -9.43 18.37
C LEU A 170 17.38 -8.72 19.42
N LEU A 171 16.20 -9.23 19.74
CA LEU A 171 15.29 -8.59 20.69
C LEU A 171 15.94 -8.47 22.08
N ASN A 172 15.92 -7.26 22.64
CA ASN A 172 16.56 -6.86 23.89
C ASN A 172 18.11 -6.85 23.90
N ASN A 173 18.76 -7.22 22.80
CA ASN A 173 20.20 -7.09 22.61
C ASN A 173 20.57 -5.79 21.89
N GLU A 174 21.85 -5.48 21.82
CA GLU A 174 22.34 -4.26 21.22
C GLU A 174 22.92 -4.52 19.83
N ILE A 175 22.61 -3.61 18.90
CA ILE A 175 23.19 -3.54 17.58
C ILE A 175 23.96 -2.22 17.43
N LEU A 176 25.03 -2.22 16.64
CA LEU A 176 25.77 -1.00 16.33
C LEU A 176 25.21 -0.35 15.07
N VAL A 177 24.84 0.92 15.17
CA VAL A 177 24.43 1.77 14.05
C VAL A 177 25.42 2.92 13.95
N ALA A 178 26.11 3.04 12.84
CA ALA A 178 27.17 4.04 12.64
C ALA A 178 28.18 4.07 13.82
N GLY A 179 28.55 2.90 14.35
CA GLY A 179 29.47 2.77 15.47
C GLY A 179 28.90 3.03 16.86
N THR A 180 27.61 3.38 16.97
CA THR A 180 26.94 3.62 18.26
C THR A 180 25.99 2.47 18.58
N SER A 181 25.96 2.03 19.84
CA SER A 181 25.09 0.94 20.31
C SER A 181 23.65 1.40 20.52
N TYR A 182 22.71 0.58 20.01
CA TYR A 182 21.25 0.77 20.14
C TYR A 182 20.61 -0.53 20.60
N LYS A 183 19.74 -0.44 21.61
CA LYS A 183 18.98 -1.59 22.11
C LYS A 183 17.78 -1.86 21.20
N VAL A 184 17.67 -3.08 20.66
CA VAL A 184 16.51 -3.52 19.90
C VAL A 184 15.34 -3.77 20.83
N ILE A 185 14.25 -2.99 20.70
CA ILE A 185 13.07 -3.06 21.57
C ILE A 185 11.84 -3.63 20.87
N GLY A 186 11.87 -3.73 19.55
CA GLY A 186 10.77 -4.25 18.76
C GLY A 186 11.22 -4.72 17.38
N ILE A 187 10.41 -5.60 16.81
CA ILE A 187 10.54 -6.10 15.44
C ILE A 187 9.17 -5.94 14.79
N LEU A 188 9.11 -5.33 13.60
CA LEU A 188 7.87 -5.19 12.86
C LEU A 188 7.32 -6.56 12.45
N LYS A 189 6.02 -6.64 12.29
CA LYS A 189 5.37 -7.71 11.54
C LYS A 189 5.75 -7.55 10.07
N GLU A 190 5.70 -8.62 9.29
CA GLU A 190 5.95 -8.53 7.86
C GLU A 190 4.82 -7.74 7.18
N GLU A 191 5.20 -6.61 6.59
CA GLU A 191 4.27 -5.66 5.94
C GLU A 191 4.30 -5.81 4.41
N GLY A 192 5.38 -6.36 3.89
CA GLY A 192 5.61 -6.46 2.46
C GLY A 192 6.14 -5.15 1.84
N SER A 193 6.52 -5.23 0.56
CA SER A 193 7.01 -4.06 -0.17
C SER A 193 5.85 -3.29 -0.81
N THR A 194 5.68 -2.03 -0.47
CA THR A 194 4.72 -1.11 -1.09
C THR A 194 5.40 -0.24 -2.17
N GLY A 195 6.06 -0.89 -3.12
CA GLY A 195 6.67 -0.26 -4.30
C GLY A 195 7.97 0.51 -4.02
N TRP A 196 7.93 1.67 -3.38
CA TRP A 196 9.08 2.57 -3.20
C TRP A 196 9.81 2.40 -1.86
N GLN A 197 9.18 1.77 -0.88
CA GLN A 197 9.72 1.53 0.44
C GLN A 197 9.49 0.07 0.82
N ASN A 198 10.50 -0.52 1.43
CA ASN A 198 10.40 -1.85 1.99
C ASN A 198 10.55 -1.76 3.52
N PRO A 199 9.46 -1.59 4.28
CA PRO A 199 9.51 -1.45 5.72
C PRO A 199 10.15 -2.67 6.42
N ASP A 200 10.15 -3.82 5.74
CA ASP A 200 10.72 -5.05 6.26
C ASP A 200 12.25 -5.02 6.36
N ASP A 201 12.92 -4.19 5.53
CA ASP A 201 14.38 -4.04 5.50
C ASP A 201 14.85 -2.77 6.25
N ASP A 202 13.92 -1.94 6.70
CA ASP A 202 14.19 -0.67 7.34
C ASP A 202 14.42 -0.80 8.87
N LEU A 203 15.07 0.20 9.45
CA LEU A 203 15.26 0.33 10.89
C LEU A 203 14.67 1.66 11.36
N TYR A 204 14.10 1.68 12.56
CA TYR A 204 13.38 2.82 13.10
C TYR A 204 13.92 3.22 14.46
N VAL A 205 14.28 4.48 14.61
CA VAL A 205 14.76 5.07 15.86
C VAL A 205 13.92 6.29 16.21
N PRO A 206 13.90 6.74 17.49
CA PRO A 206 13.22 7.98 17.83
C PRO A 206 13.77 9.17 17.04
N LEU A 207 12.90 10.06 16.57
CA LEU A 207 13.23 11.17 15.68
C LEU A 207 14.36 12.06 16.21
N LEU A 208 14.29 12.45 17.49
CA LEU A 208 15.32 13.29 18.11
C LEU A 208 16.65 12.53 18.31
N THR A 209 16.59 11.21 18.46
CA THR A 209 17.80 10.36 18.50
C THR A 209 18.44 10.30 17.11
N ALA A 210 17.64 10.12 16.05
CA ALA A 210 18.09 10.14 14.67
C ALA A 210 18.75 11.49 14.33
N SER A 211 18.04 12.58 14.60
CA SER A 211 18.48 13.95 14.34
C SER A 211 19.85 14.22 14.97
N GLN A 212 20.00 13.97 16.26
CA GLN A 212 21.19 14.42 16.98
C GLN A 212 22.35 13.43 17.04
N ARG A 213 22.05 12.13 16.96
CA ARG A 213 23.09 11.08 17.15
C ARG A 213 23.48 10.36 15.88
N ILE A 214 22.60 10.31 14.87
CA ILE A 214 22.85 9.54 13.64
C ILE A 214 23.13 10.47 12.46
N PHE A 215 22.31 11.50 12.27
CA PHE A 215 22.39 12.37 11.09
C PHE A 215 23.05 13.72 11.38
N GLY A 216 23.01 14.23 12.63
CA GLY A 216 23.60 15.52 12.99
C GLY A 216 22.88 16.71 12.34
N THR A 217 21.60 16.55 11.97
CA THR A 217 20.78 17.56 11.30
C THR A 217 19.34 17.47 11.75
N ASP A 218 18.58 18.53 11.61
CA ASP A 218 17.14 18.60 11.84
C ASP A 218 16.32 18.49 10.55
N ARG A 219 16.98 18.21 9.40
CA ARG A 219 16.34 18.08 8.11
C ARG A 219 15.46 16.83 8.05
N LEU A 220 14.24 17.02 7.57
CA LEU A 220 13.28 15.94 7.35
C LEU A 220 13.33 15.47 5.89
N GLY A 221 13.14 14.18 5.68
CA GLY A 221 12.91 13.61 4.36
C GLY A 221 11.49 13.88 3.88
N TRP A 222 10.52 13.80 4.79
CA TRP A 222 9.10 14.11 4.54
C TRP A 222 8.35 14.31 5.85
N ILE A 223 7.13 14.88 5.73
CA ILE A 223 6.16 14.95 6.82
C ILE A 223 4.88 14.29 6.32
N ASN A 224 4.42 13.25 7.00
CA ASN A 224 3.11 12.68 6.75
C ASN A 224 2.08 13.35 7.65
N VAL A 225 0.93 13.66 7.07
CA VAL A 225 -0.22 14.24 7.77
C VAL A 225 -1.39 13.28 7.62
N GLY A 226 -1.70 12.55 8.67
CA GLY A 226 -2.87 11.68 8.74
C GLY A 226 -4.11 12.51 9.06
N ILE A 227 -5.15 12.35 8.25
CA ILE A 227 -6.43 13.06 8.37
C ILE A 227 -7.59 12.08 8.46
N SER A 228 -8.73 12.53 9.01
CA SER A 228 -9.97 11.75 8.98
C SER A 228 -10.49 11.62 7.54
N ASN A 229 -11.10 10.48 7.22
CA ASN A 229 -11.68 10.22 5.90
C ASN A 229 -12.80 11.20 5.51
N GLU A 230 -13.45 11.83 6.49
CA GLU A 230 -14.53 12.82 6.29
C GLU A 230 -13.98 14.22 6.00
N THR A 231 -12.68 14.46 6.15
CA THR A 231 -12.08 15.78 6.03
C THR A 231 -11.91 16.16 4.55
N ASN A 232 -12.25 17.41 4.20
CA ASN A 232 -12.00 17.94 2.87
C ASN A 232 -10.48 18.10 2.65
N VAL A 233 -9.95 17.31 1.75
CA VAL A 233 -8.50 17.27 1.45
C VAL A 233 -7.98 18.56 0.90
N ASP A 234 -8.72 19.21 -0.01
CA ASP A 234 -8.29 20.46 -0.62
C ASP A 234 -8.14 21.55 0.43
N TYR A 235 -9.07 21.62 1.40
CA TYR A 235 -8.98 22.53 2.52
C TYR A 235 -7.73 22.25 3.38
N VAL A 236 -7.44 20.98 3.67
CA VAL A 236 -6.24 20.59 4.42
C VAL A 236 -4.98 20.99 3.67
N MET A 237 -4.91 20.69 2.37
CA MET A 237 -3.77 21.04 1.53
C MET A 237 -3.53 22.55 1.50
N MET A 238 -4.58 23.35 1.34
CA MET A 238 -4.51 24.81 1.37
C MET A 238 -4.00 25.32 2.74
N THR A 239 -4.49 24.74 3.83
CA THR A 239 -4.09 25.14 5.19
C THR A 239 -2.63 24.78 5.46
N ILE A 240 -2.19 23.56 5.09
CA ILE A 240 -0.78 23.14 5.17
C ILE A 240 0.10 24.08 4.35
N GLU A 241 -0.32 24.39 3.12
CA GLU A 241 0.41 25.32 2.25
C GLU A 241 0.55 26.69 2.90
N GLN A 242 -0.52 27.24 3.45
CA GLN A 242 -0.50 28.55 4.11
C GLN A 242 0.47 28.57 5.29
N ILE A 243 0.43 27.56 6.16
CA ILE A 243 1.31 27.46 7.33
C ILE A 243 2.78 27.39 6.91
N LEU A 244 3.10 26.51 5.96
CA LEU A 244 4.48 26.34 5.51
C LEU A 244 5.00 27.56 4.72
N ARG A 245 4.17 28.18 3.88
CA ARG A 245 4.55 29.41 3.18
C ARG A 245 4.88 30.54 4.18
N GLN A 246 4.09 30.68 5.24
CA GLN A 246 4.37 31.63 6.29
C GLN A 246 5.67 31.30 7.04
N LYS A 247 5.91 30.03 7.32
CA LYS A 247 7.10 29.57 8.06
C LYS A 247 8.39 29.71 7.25
N HIS A 248 8.29 29.56 5.93
CA HIS A 248 9.40 29.64 4.98
C HIS A 248 9.56 31.04 4.34
N ASP A 249 8.82 32.07 4.83
CA ASP A 249 8.84 33.44 4.31
C ASP A 249 8.61 33.49 2.78
N ILE A 250 7.67 32.67 2.28
CA ILE A 250 7.30 32.66 0.85
C ILE A 250 6.21 33.69 0.61
N GLY A 251 6.61 34.82 -0.02
CA GLY A 251 5.70 35.90 -0.35
C GLY A 251 4.68 35.55 -1.44
N PRO A 252 3.66 36.43 -1.66
CA PRO A 252 2.68 36.26 -2.73
C PRO A 252 3.36 36.08 -4.10
N GLY A 253 2.90 35.06 -4.88
CA GLY A 253 3.46 34.75 -6.19
C GLY A 253 4.80 34.02 -6.19
N GLY A 254 5.37 33.71 -5.02
CA GLY A 254 6.57 32.85 -4.94
C GLY A 254 6.22 31.38 -5.07
N ASP A 255 7.09 30.60 -5.72
CA ASP A 255 6.95 29.16 -5.82
C ASP A 255 7.21 28.50 -4.45
N ASN A 256 6.50 27.41 -4.17
CA ASN A 256 6.72 26.61 -2.97
C ASN A 256 8.06 25.86 -3.05
N ASP A 257 8.75 25.75 -1.92
CA ASP A 257 9.96 24.93 -1.74
C ASP A 257 9.63 23.54 -1.17
N PHE A 258 8.36 23.20 -1.16
CA PHE A 258 7.79 21.91 -0.79
C PHE A 258 6.69 21.52 -1.79
N ARG A 259 6.32 20.24 -1.78
CA ARG A 259 5.17 19.71 -2.51
C ARG A 259 4.34 18.83 -1.59
N ILE A 260 3.03 18.89 -1.75
CA ILE A 260 2.08 18.09 -0.99
C ILE A 260 1.51 17.05 -1.96
N ASN A 261 1.63 15.77 -1.62
CA ASN A 261 1.10 14.66 -2.40
C ASN A 261 -0.05 14.00 -1.63
N ASP A 262 -1.19 13.85 -2.27
CA ASP A 262 -2.29 13.02 -1.79
C ASP A 262 -2.16 11.60 -2.36
N TRP A 263 -1.82 10.64 -1.51
CA TRP A 263 -1.69 9.24 -1.92
C TRP A 263 -3.04 8.55 -2.15
N SER A 264 -4.14 9.10 -1.63
CA SER A 264 -5.47 8.54 -1.86
C SER A 264 -5.90 8.61 -3.34
N GLN A 265 -5.44 9.63 -4.07
CA GLN A 265 -5.72 9.74 -5.51
C GLN A 265 -5.16 8.55 -6.30
N TYR A 266 -4.01 8.01 -5.91
CA TYR A 266 -3.44 6.81 -6.54
C TYR A 266 -4.29 5.56 -6.27
N SER A 267 -4.88 5.46 -5.08
CA SER A 267 -5.81 4.38 -4.73
C SER A 267 -7.10 4.48 -5.55
N ASP A 268 -7.63 5.69 -5.72
CA ASP A 268 -8.84 5.93 -6.53
C ASP A 268 -8.60 5.62 -8.02
N LEU A 269 -7.47 6.02 -8.57
CA LEU A 269 -7.07 5.68 -9.94
C LEU A 269 -6.93 4.17 -10.14
N ARG A 270 -6.36 3.45 -9.17
CA ARG A 270 -6.27 1.99 -9.20
C ARG A 270 -7.64 1.33 -9.16
N ARG A 271 -8.56 1.80 -8.29
CA ARG A 271 -9.94 1.32 -8.24
C ARG A 271 -10.65 1.51 -9.59
N GLN A 272 -10.54 2.70 -10.19
CA GLN A 272 -11.12 2.97 -11.50
C GLN A 272 -10.56 2.06 -12.59
N ALA A 273 -9.24 1.89 -12.63
CA ALA A 273 -8.59 0.98 -13.59
C ALA A 273 -9.08 -0.46 -13.41
N THR A 274 -9.13 -0.97 -12.18
CA THR A 274 -9.65 -2.32 -11.89
C THR A 274 -11.11 -2.46 -12.31
N GLY A 275 -11.95 -1.46 -12.06
CA GLY A 275 -13.35 -1.43 -12.49
C GLY A 275 -13.49 -1.50 -14.03
N ILE A 276 -12.68 -0.75 -14.76
CA ILE A 276 -12.65 -0.79 -16.23
C ILE A 276 -12.23 -2.18 -16.74
N PHE A 277 -11.19 -2.78 -16.17
CA PHE A 277 -10.76 -4.12 -16.53
C PHE A 277 -11.85 -5.17 -16.26
N THR A 278 -12.49 -5.11 -15.10
CA THR A 278 -13.59 -6.01 -14.74
C THR A 278 -14.76 -5.87 -15.71
N ALA A 279 -15.13 -4.65 -16.09
CA ALA A 279 -16.20 -4.39 -17.06
C ALA A 279 -15.85 -4.92 -18.47
N LEU A 280 -14.61 -4.73 -18.93
CA LEU A 280 -14.14 -5.27 -20.23
C LEU A 280 -14.20 -6.78 -20.24
N ILE A 281 -13.71 -7.43 -19.19
CA ILE A 281 -13.70 -8.88 -19.09
C ILE A 281 -15.14 -9.42 -19.00
N ALA A 282 -16.02 -8.78 -18.23
CA ALA A 282 -17.44 -9.15 -18.19
C ALA A 282 -18.11 -9.00 -19.56
N GLY A 283 -17.76 -7.98 -20.33
CA GLY A 283 -18.22 -7.78 -21.70
C GLY A 283 -17.78 -8.92 -22.63
N ILE A 284 -16.50 -9.30 -22.61
CA ILE A 284 -15.96 -10.41 -23.42
C ILE A 284 -16.65 -11.73 -23.04
N ALA A 285 -16.82 -11.99 -21.73
CA ALA A 285 -17.51 -13.16 -21.23
C ALA A 285 -18.98 -13.20 -21.68
N GLY A 286 -19.67 -12.05 -21.65
CA GLY A 286 -21.04 -11.90 -22.15
C GLY A 286 -21.15 -12.22 -23.65
N ILE A 287 -20.26 -11.69 -24.48
CA ILE A 287 -20.19 -12.00 -25.92
C ILE A 287 -19.97 -13.49 -26.14
N SER A 288 -19.02 -14.10 -25.43
CA SER A 288 -18.73 -15.52 -25.51
C SER A 288 -19.96 -16.38 -25.17
N LEU A 289 -20.72 -15.99 -24.16
CA LEU A 289 -21.96 -16.68 -23.78
C LEU A 289 -23.06 -16.55 -24.86
N ILE A 290 -23.21 -15.37 -25.47
CA ILE A 290 -24.14 -15.12 -26.56
C ILE A 290 -23.77 -16.01 -27.78
N VAL A 291 -22.48 -16.04 -28.17
CA VAL A 291 -22.00 -16.86 -29.28
C VAL A 291 -22.23 -18.36 -29.01
N GLY A 292 -21.94 -18.79 -27.75
CA GLY A 292 -22.26 -20.15 -27.31
C GLY A 292 -23.76 -20.47 -27.41
N GLY A 293 -24.61 -19.55 -26.96
CA GLY A 293 -26.07 -19.66 -27.03
C GLY A 293 -26.58 -19.74 -28.46
N ILE A 294 -26.05 -18.94 -29.38
CA ILE A 294 -26.39 -19.03 -30.83
C ILE A 294 -25.96 -20.37 -31.41
N GLY A 295 -24.77 -20.89 -31.03
CA GLY A 295 -24.32 -22.20 -31.41
C GLY A 295 -25.28 -23.31 -30.98
N VAL A 296 -25.76 -23.26 -29.73
CA VAL A 296 -26.77 -24.21 -29.23
C VAL A 296 -28.10 -24.06 -29.99
N MET A 297 -28.56 -22.83 -30.19
CA MET A 297 -29.80 -22.56 -30.94
C MET A 297 -29.75 -23.15 -32.38
N ASN A 298 -28.69 -22.91 -33.12
CA ASN A 298 -28.52 -23.44 -34.48
C ASN A 298 -28.59 -24.98 -34.51
N ILE A 299 -27.96 -25.63 -33.53
CA ILE A 299 -27.96 -27.11 -33.48
C ILE A 299 -29.36 -27.63 -33.10
N MET A 300 -30.06 -26.96 -32.19
CA MET A 300 -31.42 -27.33 -31.81
C MET A 300 -32.42 -27.12 -32.96
N LEU A 301 -32.31 -26.05 -33.75
CA LEU A 301 -33.14 -25.78 -34.92
C LEU A 301 -32.97 -26.88 -35.95
N VAL A 302 -31.72 -27.27 -36.28
CA VAL A 302 -31.46 -28.38 -37.22
C VAL A 302 -32.05 -29.69 -36.70
N SER A 303 -31.89 -29.97 -35.41
CA SER A 303 -32.48 -31.17 -34.76
C SER A 303 -34.00 -31.26 -34.81
N VAL A 304 -34.70 -30.12 -34.73
CA VAL A 304 -36.17 -30.04 -34.85
C VAL A 304 -36.61 -30.23 -36.30
N THR A 305 -35.90 -29.61 -37.27
CA THR A 305 -36.24 -29.73 -38.70
C THR A 305 -35.93 -31.12 -39.27
N GLU A 306 -35.01 -31.89 -38.71
CA GLU A 306 -34.78 -33.30 -39.10
C GLU A 306 -35.84 -34.28 -38.53
N ARG A 307 -36.65 -33.88 -37.56
CA ARG A 307 -37.70 -34.69 -36.92
C ARG A 307 -39.13 -34.38 -37.39
N THR A 308 -39.30 -33.33 -38.20
CA THR A 308 -40.55 -32.97 -38.85
C THR A 308 -40.52 -33.42 -40.33
#